data_89d96cde35d42458e70198ddc3724a48
#
_entry.id   89d96cde35d42458e70198ddc3724a48
#
_cell.length_a   1.000
_cell.length_b   1.000
_cell.length_c   1.000
_cell.angle_alpha   90.00
_cell.angle_beta   90.00
_cell.angle_gamma   90.00
#
_symmetry.space_group_name_H-M   'P 1'
#
loop_
_entity.id
_entity.type
_entity.pdbx_description
1 polymer ?
#
loop_
_entity_poly.entity_id
_entity_poly.type
_entity_poly.pdbx_seq_one_letter_code
_entity_poly.pdbx_strand_id
1 'polypeptide(L)'
;ALAPGFIRNGSRSVTNSVIDIRGKNNRLEWDDYIQYLPVASSLMLGCTGVKAKHSFRDRAFIVATSYATLAVLTNVPKFCIDEKRPEFAGHNSFPSGHTATVFMGAELIRIEYGSWYGIGAYTIATGVGFMRMYNGRHWLHDVVAGAGVGILSARVGEWSCQLWQKIFQKKGRKENNLVFTPVASPVNGGYYGFTMGCCF
;
A
#
# COMPACT_ATOMS: atom_id res chain seq x y z
N ALA A 1 -31.01 -10.00 6.01
CA ALA A 1 -29.87 -9.20 6.44
C ALA A 1 -29.24 -9.90 7.64
N LEU A 2 -27.96 -10.32 7.55
CA LEU A 2 -27.21 -10.86 8.68
C LEU A 2 -27.10 -9.75 9.73
N ALA A 3 -27.53 -10.04 10.98
CA ALA A 3 -27.47 -9.09 12.06
C ALA A 3 -25.99 -8.64 12.28
N PRO A 4 -25.72 -7.34 12.47
CA PRO A 4 -24.34 -6.84 12.65
C PRO A 4 -23.59 -7.54 13.80
N GLY A 5 -24.29 -8.07 14.79
CA GLY A 5 -23.72 -8.88 15.85
C GLY A 5 -23.16 -10.22 15.40
N PHE A 6 -23.71 -10.86 14.37
CA PHE A 6 -23.22 -12.16 13.88
C PHE A 6 -21.83 -12.06 13.25
N ILE A 7 -21.63 -11.05 12.38
CA ILE A 7 -20.34 -10.79 11.72
C ILE A 7 -19.27 -10.45 12.77
N ARG A 8 -19.62 -9.62 13.75
CA ARG A 8 -18.71 -9.19 14.82
C ARG A 8 -18.30 -10.36 15.72
N ASN A 9 -19.24 -11.22 16.11
CA ASN A 9 -18.96 -12.39 16.93
C ASN A 9 -18.12 -13.43 16.19
N GLY A 10 -18.42 -13.70 14.91
CA GLY A 10 -17.61 -14.60 14.09
C GLY A 10 -16.18 -14.10 13.91
N SER A 11 -16.02 -12.79 13.62
CA SER A 11 -14.69 -12.15 13.51
C SER A 11 -13.88 -12.26 14.81
N ARG A 12 -14.50 -12.05 15.96
CA ARG A 12 -13.86 -12.18 17.27
C ARG A 12 -13.46 -13.61 17.59
N SER A 13 -14.32 -14.58 17.27
CA SER A 13 -14.03 -16.01 17.45
C SER A 13 -12.79 -16.41 16.65
N VAL A 14 -12.72 -16.08 15.36
CA VAL A 14 -11.56 -16.35 14.50
C VAL A 14 -10.28 -15.73 15.06
N THR A 15 -10.33 -14.45 15.42
CA THR A 15 -9.15 -13.74 15.95
C THR A 15 -8.68 -14.37 17.27
N ASN A 16 -9.60 -14.71 18.19
CA ASN A 16 -9.23 -15.37 19.45
C ASN A 16 -8.58 -16.72 19.21
N SER A 17 -9.09 -17.54 18.26
CA SER A 17 -8.44 -18.80 17.90
C SER A 17 -7.01 -18.61 17.39
N VAL A 18 -6.76 -17.56 16.60
CA VAL A 18 -5.40 -17.22 16.11
C VAL A 18 -4.49 -16.79 17.27
N ILE A 19 -5.01 -16.01 18.21
CA ILE A 19 -4.28 -15.57 19.41
C ILE A 19 -3.95 -16.77 20.31
N ASP A 20 -4.88 -17.71 20.49
CA ASP A 20 -4.70 -18.91 21.30
C ASP A 20 -3.61 -19.82 20.71
N ILE A 21 -3.55 -19.98 19.39
CA ILE A 21 -2.48 -20.73 18.69
C ILE A 21 -1.11 -20.08 18.93
N ARG A 22 -1.01 -18.75 18.97
CA ARG A 22 0.24 -18.02 19.23
C ARG A 22 0.78 -18.28 20.63
N GLY A 23 -0.09 -18.38 21.64
CA GLY A 23 0.30 -18.34 23.04
C GLY A 23 0.73 -16.93 23.51
N LYS A 24 1.13 -16.80 24.79
CA LYS A 24 1.30 -15.48 25.43
C LYS A 24 2.54 -14.68 25.03
N ASN A 25 3.60 -15.28 24.47
CA ASN A 25 4.93 -14.63 24.37
C ASN A 25 5.53 -14.52 22.98
N ASN A 26 4.84 -14.90 21.89
CA ASN A 26 5.41 -14.95 20.55
C ASN A 26 4.86 -13.85 19.64
N ARG A 27 5.00 -12.58 20.00
CA ARG A 27 4.65 -11.45 19.12
C ARG A 27 5.74 -11.22 18.07
N LEU A 28 5.31 -10.92 16.85
CA LEU A 28 6.20 -10.63 15.72
C LEU A 28 6.00 -9.15 15.33
N GLU A 29 7.02 -8.33 15.47
CA GLU A 29 6.93 -6.88 15.20
C GLU A 29 7.31 -6.48 13.76
N TRP A 30 7.57 -7.47 12.90
CA TRP A 30 7.96 -7.25 11.50
C TRP A 30 6.89 -6.53 10.67
N ASP A 31 5.63 -6.64 11.06
CA ASP A 31 4.50 -6.02 10.39
C ASP A 31 4.56 -4.48 10.41
N ASP A 32 5.20 -3.88 11.40
CA ASP A 32 5.38 -2.43 11.50
C ASP A 32 6.30 -1.88 10.40
N TYR A 33 7.24 -2.69 9.87
CA TYR A 33 8.16 -2.33 8.79
C TYR A 33 7.67 -2.82 7.42
N ILE A 34 7.22 -4.07 7.33
CA ILE A 34 6.82 -4.70 6.06
C ILE A 34 5.62 -3.98 5.43
N GLN A 35 4.78 -3.31 6.20
CA GLN A 35 3.63 -2.56 5.67
C GLN A 35 3.99 -1.52 4.60
N TYR A 36 5.20 -0.94 4.64
CA TYR A 36 5.66 0.07 3.69
C TYR A 36 6.31 -0.51 2.44
N LEU A 37 6.70 -1.80 2.48
CA LEU A 37 7.43 -2.46 1.39
C LEU A 37 6.69 -2.38 0.04
N PRO A 38 5.38 -2.68 -0.07
CA PRO A 38 4.69 -2.60 -1.35
C PRO A 38 4.62 -1.16 -1.90
N VAL A 39 4.44 -0.16 -1.04
CA VAL A 39 4.41 1.25 -1.49
C VAL A 39 5.78 1.68 -2.01
N ALA A 40 6.85 1.38 -1.27
CA ALA A 40 8.22 1.66 -1.72
C ALA A 40 8.51 0.94 -3.05
N SER A 41 8.13 -0.34 -3.16
CA SER A 41 8.29 -1.13 -4.38
C SER A 41 7.51 -0.54 -5.56
N SER A 42 6.33 0.03 -5.35
CA SER A 42 5.53 0.67 -6.42
C SER A 42 6.25 1.84 -7.08
N LEU A 43 7.10 2.55 -6.33
CA LEU A 43 7.93 3.65 -6.85
C LEU A 43 9.26 3.15 -7.44
N MET A 44 9.90 2.17 -6.80
CA MET A 44 11.27 1.76 -7.12
C MET A 44 11.38 0.72 -8.22
N LEU A 45 10.40 -0.15 -8.43
CA LEU A 45 10.42 -1.17 -9.48
C LEU A 45 10.66 -0.59 -10.89
N GLY A 46 10.18 0.62 -11.18
CA GLY A 46 10.47 1.30 -12.44
C GLY A 46 11.95 1.65 -12.64
N CYS A 47 12.75 1.74 -11.57
CA CYS A 47 14.19 1.98 -11.66
C CYS A 47 14.99 0.70 -11.99
N THR A 48 14.39 -0.48 -11.82
CA THR A 48 15.02 -1.78 -12.13
C THR A 48 14.79 -2.24 -13.58
N GLY A 49 14.25 -1.36 -14.44
CA GLY A 49 13.97 -1.68 -15.84
C GLY A 49 12.59 -2.30 -16.10
N VAL A 50 11.78 -2.50 -15.07
CA VAL A 50 10.40 -2.95 -15.23
C VAL A 50 9.53 -1.79 -15.72
N LYS A 51 8.86 -1.98 -16.87
CA LYS A 51 8.01 -0.95 -17.46
C LYS A 51 6.79 -0.66 -16.60
N ALA A 52 6.70 0.56 -16.05
CA ALA A 52 5.53 1.04 -15.32
C ALA A 52 4.49 1.64 -16.29
N LYS A 53 3.22 1.67 -15.87
CA LYS A 53 2.12 2.28 -16.63
C LYS A 53 2.23 3.81 -16.68
N HIS A 54 2.64 4.42 -15.57
CA HIS A 54 2.72 5.87 -15.42
C HIS A 54 4.16 6.36 -15.23
N SER A 55 4.40 7.65 -15.55
CA SER A 55 5.69 8.30 -15.30
C SER A 55 6.00 8.34 -13.79
N PHE A 56 7.27 8.53 -13.42
CA PHE A 56 7.65 8.61 -12.00
C PHE A 56 6.92 9.75 -11.26
N ARG A 57 6.73 10.90 -11.91
CA ARG A 57 5.99 12.03 -11.34
C ARG A 57 4.53 11.68 -11.09
N ASP A 58 3.88 11.03 -12.05
CA ASP A 58 2.49 10.61 -11.90
C ASP A 58 2.34 9.57 -10.80
N ARG A 59 3.26 8.61 -10.70
CA ARG A 59 3.29 7.62 -9.60
C ARG A 59 3.44 8.29 -8.24
N ALA A 60 4.35 9.26 -8.11
CA ALA A 60 4.51 10.01 -6.86
C ALA A 60 3.23 10.78 -6.49
N PHE A 61 2.56 11.39 -7.47
CA PHE A 61 1.26 12.06 -7.27
C PHE A 61 0.17 11.06 -6.85
N ILE A 62 0.08 9.90 -7.53
CA ILE A 62 -0.87 8.84 -7.19
C ILE A 62 -0.63 8.35 -5.75
N VAL A 63 0.61 8.09 -5.37
CA VAL A 63 0.96 7.67 -4.00
C VAL A 63 0.56 8.73 -2.97
N ALA A 64 0.86 10.00 -3.22
CA ALA A 64 0.54 11.09 -2.30
C ALA A 64 -0.98 11.25 -2.11
N THR A 65 -1.75 11.24 -3.19
CA THR A 65 -3.22 11.33 -3.13
C THR A 65 -3.86 10.08 -2.52
N SER A 66 -3.29 8.89 -2.77
CA SER A 66 -3.71 7.66 -2.12
C SER A 66 -3.50 7.71 -0.61
N TYR A 67 -2.35 8.19 -0.14
CA TYR A 67 -2.09 8.37 1.29
C TYR A 67 -3.01 9.41 1.93
N ALA A 68 -3.27 10.52 1.26
CA ALA A 68 -4.22 11.54 1.75
C ALA A 68 -5.62 10.92 1.93
N THR A 69 -6.10 10.18 0.92
CA THR A 69 -7.38 9.47 0.98
C THR A 69 -7.40 8.42 2.09
N LEU A 70 -6.34 7.61 2.20
CA LEU A 70 -6.19 6.61 3.24
C LEU A 70 -6.22 7.23 4.64
N ALA A 71 -5.51 8.35 4.84
CA ALA A 71 -5.51 9.07 6.11
C ALA A 71 -6.93 9.51 6.52
N VAL A 72 -7.71 10.05 5.59
CA VAL A 72 -9.10 10.42 5.85
C VAL A 72 -9.94 9.19 6.19
N LEU A 73 -9.92 8.16 5.32
CA LEU A 73 -10.76 6.97 5.46
C LEU A 73 -10.39 6.08 6.66
N THR A 74 -9.17 6.18 7.17
CA THR A 74 -8.77 5.45 8.39
C THR A 74 -9.00 6.24 9.66
N ASN A 75 -8.76 7.56 9.67
CA ASN A 75 -8.86 8.35 10.90
C ASN A 75 -10.30 8.74 11.22
N VAL A 76 -11.12 9.10 10.22
CA VAL A 76 -12.52 9.47 10.47
C VAL A 76 -13.29 8.36 11.21
N PRO A 77 -13.27 7.09 10.78
CA PRO A 77 -13.92 6.02 11.52
C PRO A 77 -13.36 5.81 12.93
N LYS A 78 -12.05 6.01 13.15
CA LYS A 78 -11.41 5.88 14.47
C LYS A 78 -11.93 6.88 15.49
N PHE A 79 -12.36 8.07 15.05
CA PHE A 79 -13.01 9.06 15.92
C PHE A 79 -14.49 8.75 16.17
N CYS A 80 -15.14 8.05 15.24
CA CYS A 80 -16.59 7.78 15.31
C CYS A 80 -16.92 6.42 15.93
N ILE A 81 -16.00 5.45 15.86
CA ILE A 81 -16.24 4.06 16.25
C ILE A 81 -15.31 3.70 17.41
N ASP A 82 -15.90 3.50 18.58
CA ASP A 82 -15.19 3.03 19.78
C ASP A 82 -15.09 1.49 19.80
N GLU A 83 -14.09 0.95 19.08
CA GLU A 83 -13.84 -0.49 19.06
C GLU A 83 -12.56 -0.82 19.83
N LYS A 84 -12.71 -1.67 20.87
CA LYS A 84 -11.58 -2.16 21.69
C LYS A 84 -10.73 -3.15 20.89
N ARG A 85 -9.42 -3.07 21.08
CA ARG A 85 -8.47 -4.04 20.53
C ARG A 85 -8.55 -5.38 21.27
N PRO A 86 -8.15 -6.52 20.62
CA PRO A 86 -8.18 -7.83 21.27
C PRO A 86 -7.38 -7.91 22.57
N GLU A 87 -6.13 -7.46 22.58
CA GLU A 87 -5.21 -7.58 23.71
C GLU A 87 -4.62 -6.25 24.20
N PHE A 88 -5.04 -5.11 23.66
CA PHE A 88 -4.52 -3.80 24.05
C PHE A 88 -5.62 -2.91 24.60
N ALA A 89 -5.26 -2.03 25.52
CA ALA A 89 -6.20 -1.09 26.16
C ALA A 89 -6.76 0.00 25.23
N GLY A 90 -6.31 0.07 23.97
CA GLY A 90 -6.74 1.10 23.03
C GLY A 90 -8.15 0.85 22.47
N HIS A 91 -8.89 1.95 22.28
CA HIS A 91 -10.27 1.98 21.78
C HIS A 91 -10.38 2.39 20.31
N ASN A 92 -9.30 2.36 19.54
CA ASN A 92 -9.21 2.79 18.16
C ASN A 92 -8.83 1.63 17.23
N SER A 93 -9.48 0.48 17.38
CA SER A 93 -9.16 -0.72 16.61
C SER A 93 -9.58 -0.61 15.15
N PHE A 94 -10.75 -0.05 14.87
CA PHE A 94 -11.34 -0.02 13.54
C PHE A 94 -11.08 1.30 12.78
N PRO A 95 -10.72 1.22 11.48
CA PRO A 95 -10.16 0.09 10.75
C PRO A 95 -8.65 -0.06 10.98
N SER A 96 -8.06 -1.20 10.54
CA SER A 96 -6.62 -1.44 10.65
C SER A 96 -5.82 -0.58 9.67
N GLY A 97 -5.06 0.40 10.18
CA GLY A 97 -4.23 1.30 9.37
C GLY A 97 -3.07 0.58 8.67
N HIS A 98 -2.38 -0.36 9.34
CA HIS A 98 -1.29 -1.15 8.75
C HIS A 98 -1.79 -1.98 7.58
N THR A 99 -2.92 -2.66 7.75
CA THR A 99 -3.56 -3.42 6.66
C THR A 99 -3.95 -2.49 5.52
N ALA A 100 -4.52 -1.32 5.81
CA ALA A 100 -4.87 -0.36 4.78
C ALA A 100 -3.64 0.11 3.97
N THR A 101 -2.54 0.41 4.64
CA THR A 101 -1.29 0.85 3.99
C THR A 101 -0.71 -0.22 3.08
N VAL A 102 -0.60 -1.46 3.54
CA VAL A 102 -0.01 -2.54 2.75
C VAL A 102 -0.90 -2.93 1.57
N PHE A 103 -2.22 -2.96 1.73
CA PHE A 103 -3.16 -3.25 0.63
C PHE A 103 -3.23 -2.10 -0.38
N MET A 104 -3.12 -0.85 0.06
CA MET A 104 -2.95 0.29 -0.85
C MET A 104 -1.70 0.12 -1.72
N GLY A 105 -0.55 -0.22 -1.11
CA GLY A 105 0.69 -0.47 -1.85
C GLY A 105 0.59 -1.64 -2.81
N ALA A 106 -0.07 -2.73 -2.41
CA ALA A 106 -0.29 -3.90 -3.27
C ALA A 106 -1.15 -3.54 -4.50
N GLU A 107 -2.20 -2.75 -4.31
CA GLU A 107 -3.05 -2.29 -5.42
C GLU A 107 -2.30 -1.32 -6.33
N LEU A 108 -1.46 -0.43 -5.79
CA LEU A 108 -0.59 0.44 -6.59
C LEU A 108 0.38 -0.37 -7.46
N ILE A 109 1.00 -1.42 -6.92
CA ILE A 109 1.85 -2.33 -7.71
C ILE A 109 1.03 -3.00 -8.82
N ARG A 110 -0.18 -3.47 -8.53
CA ARG A 110 -1.05 -4.10 -9.52
C ARG A 110 -1.44 -3.14 -10.64
N ILE A 111 -1.72 -1.89 -10.31
CA ILE A 111 -2.06 -0.82 -11.28
C ILE A 111 -0.87 -0.52 -12.20
N GLU A 112 0.34 -0.43 -11.64
CA GLU A 112 1.53 0.01 -12.37
C GLU A 112 2.21 -1.10 -13.18
N TYR A 113 2.28 -2.31 -12.63
CA TYR A 113 3.11 -3.40 -13.16
C TYR A 113 2.31 -4.64 -13.56
N GLY A 114 0.99 -4.62 -13.38
CA GLY A 114 0.09 -5.68 -13.80
C GLY A 114 -0.17 -6.75 -12.74
N SER A 115 -0.99 -7.73 -13.14
CA SER A 115 -1.60 -8.70 -12.20
C SER A 115 -0.58 -9.62 -11.53
N TRP A 116 0.47 -10.04 -12.22
CA TRP A 116 1.47 -10.97 -11.64
C TRP A 116 2.25 -10.34 -10.48
N TYR A 117 2.70 -9.10 -10.65
CA TYR A 117 3.33 -8.34 -9.55
C TYR A 117 2.31 -8.04 -8.44
N GLY A 118 1.06 -7.77 -8.82
CA GLY A 118 -0.05 -7.59 -7.89
C GLY A 118 -0.28 -8.81 -7.01
N ILE A 119 -0.31 -10.02 -7.55
CA ILE A 119 -0.49 -11.27 -6.78
C ILE A 119 0.59 -11.39 -5.69
N GLY A 120 1.87 -11.19 -6.05
CA GLY A 120 2.95 -11.21 -5.07
C GLY A 120 2.77 -10.17 -3.96
N ALA A 121 2.41 -8.93 -4.34
CA ALA A 121 2.19 -7.86 -3.38
C ALA A 121 0.97 -8.12 -2.47
N TYR A 122 -0.12 -8.65 -3.01
CA TYR A 122 -1.30 -9.04 -2.22
C TYR A 122 -1.03 -10.21 -1.27
N THR A 123 -0.14 -11.13 -1.64
CA THR A 123 0.29 -12.20 -0.73
C THR A 123 1.00 -11.61 0.50
N ILE A 124 1.91 -10.66 0.30
CA ILE A 124 2.57 -9.93 1.39
C ILE A 124 1.54 -9.16 2.22
N ALA A 125 0.60 -8.47 1.57
CA ALA A 125 -0.44 -7.69 2.25
C ALA A 125 -1.34 -8.58 3.13
N THR A 126 -1.71 -9.75 2.64
CA THR A 126 -2.49 -10.74 3.40
C THR A 126 -1.70 -11.25 4.61
N GLY A 127 -0.40 -11.51 4.43
CA GLY A 127 0.50 -11.89 5.52
C GLY A 127 0.56 -10.83 6.63
N VAL A 128 0.69 -9.55 6.27
CA VAL A 128 0.64 -8.44 7.26
C VAL A 128 -0.72 -8.37 7.95
N GLY A 129 -1.83 -8.51 7.22
CA GLY A 129 -3.17 -8.56 7.80
C GLY A 129 -3.32 -9.69 8.82
N PHE A 130 -2.81 -10.89 8.49
CA PHE A 130 -2.77 -12.03 9.42
C PHE A 130 -1.91 -11.72 10.65
N MET A 131 -0.73 -11.13 10.48
CA MET A 131 0.15 -10.76 11.61
C MET A 131 -0.54 -9.76 12.56
N ARG A 132 -1.38 -8.86 12.07
CA ARG A 132 -2.15 -7.95 12.94
C ARG A 132 -3.13 -8.69 13.85
N MET A 133 -3.79 -9.73 13.34
CA MET A 133 -4.65 -10.61 14.18
C MET A 133 -3.79 -11.46 15.12
N TYR A 134 -2.73 -12.08 14.61
CA TYR A 134 -1.80 -12.91 15.38
C TYR A 134 -1.19 -12.14 16.56
N ASN A 135 -0.83 -10.88 16.35
CA ASN A 135 -0.31 -10.00 17.40
C ASN A 135 -1.39 -9.47 18.36
N GLY A 136 -2.66 -9.80 18.19
CA GLY A 136 -3.77 -9.34 19.03
C GLY A 136 -4.02 -7.82 18.93
N ARG A 137 -3.60 -7.18 17.83
CA ARG A 137 -3.73 -5.74 17.64
C ARG A 137 -5.05 -5.33 16.98
N HIS A 138 -5.61 -6.20 16.14
CA HIS A 138 -6.84 -5.94 15.38
C HIS A 138 -7.70 -7.21 15.24
N TRP A 139 -9.00 -7.01 15.13
CA TRP A 139 -9.97 -8.06 14.81
C TRP A 139 -9.96 -8.36 13.30
N LEU A 140 -10.46 -9.52 12.89
CA LEU A 140 -10.58 -9.88 11.47
C LEU A 140 -11.38 -8.83 10.68
N HIS A 141 -12.48 -8.30 11.23
CA HIS A 141 -13.27 -7.29 10.54
C HIS A 141 -12.54 -5.95 10.36
N ASP A 142 -11.64 -5.58 11.31
CA ASP A 142 -10.77 -4.38 11.16
C ASP A 142 -9.77 -4.57 10.01
N VAL A 143 -9.25 -5.80 9.88
CA VAL A 143 -8.31 -6.18 8.82
C VAL A 143 -9.01 -6.14 7.46
N VAL A 144 -10.20 -6.75 7.34
CA VAL A 144 -10.98 -6.76 6.10
C VAL A 144 -11.39 -5.35 5.69
N ALA A 145 -11.87 -4.55 6.64
CA ALA A 145 -12.20 -3.14 6.38
C ALA A 145 -10.97 -2.33 5.97
N GLY A 146 -9.83 -2.53 6.65
CA GLY A 146 -8.56 -1.93 6.30
C GLY A 146 -8.11 -2.27 4.88
N ALA A 147 -8.21 -3.54 4.47
CA ALA A 147 -7.91 -3.97 3.12
C ALA A 147 -8.79 -3.24 2.08
N GLY A 148 -10.09 -3.16 2.31
CA GLY A 148 -11.02 -2.42 1.45
C GLY A 148 -10.68 -0.94 1.35
N VAL A 149 -10.40 -0.28 2.48
CA VAL A 149 -9.95 1.12 2.53
C VAL A 149 -8.66 1.33 1.75
N GLY A 150 -7.69 0.43 1.89
CA GLY A 150 -6.42 0.50 1.17
C GLY A 150 -6.60 0.43 -0.35
N ILE A 151 -7.34 -0.57 -0.84
CA ILE A 151 -7.64 -0.73 -2.27
C ILE A 151 -8.39 0.49 -2.80
N LEU A 152 -9.41 0.97 -2.10
CA LEU A 152 -10.17 2.15 -2.50
C LEU A 152 -9.28 3.39 -2.58
N SER A 153 -8.39 3.58 -1.60
CA SER A 153 -7.47 4.73 -1.58
C SER A 153 -6.53 4.74 -2.78
N ALA A 154 -5.97 3.58 -3.17
CA ALA A 154 -5.14 3.46 -4.36
C ALA A 154 -5.93 3.81 -5.65
N ARG A 155 -7.19 3.36 -5.75
CA ARG A 155 -8.06 3.68 -6.89
C ARG A 155 -8.41 5.15 -6.98
N VAL A 156 -8.73 5.78 -5.84
CA VAL A 156 -8.96 7.23 -5.81
C VAL A 156 -7.72 8.00 -6.23
N GLY A 157 -6.52 7.56 -5.82
CA GLY A 157 -5.25 8.14 -6.29
C GLY A 157 -5.08 8.04 -7.80
N GLU A 158 -5.31 6.85 -8.40
CA GLU A 158 -5.24 6.64 -9.84
C GLU A 158 -6.26 7.54 -10.59
N TRP A 159 -7.51 7.57 -10.15
CA TRP A 159 -8.55 8.41 -10.76
C TRP A 159 -8.23 9.90 -10.65
N SER A 160 -7.70 10.34 -9.52
CA SER A 160 -7.26 11.73 -9.33
C SER A 160 -6.18 12.13 -10.32
N CYS A 161 -5.21 11.24 -10.60
CA CYS A 161 -4.17 11.47 -11.58
C CYS A 161 -4.76 11.54 -13.00
N GLN A 162 -5.65 10.64 -13.37
CA GLN A 162 -6.32 10.66 -14.69
C GLN A 162 -7.13 11.96 -14.89
N LEU A 163 -7.84 12.41 -13.84
CA LEU A 163 -8.59 13.65 -13.88
C LEU A 163 -7.66 14.85 -14.03
N TRP A 164 -6.57 14.89 -13.25
CA TRP A 164 -5.53 15.91 -13.36
C TRP A 164 -4.96 16.01 -14.79
N GLN A 165 -4.58 14.87 -15.37
CA GLN A 165 -4.07 14.81 -16.74
C GLN A 165 -5.09 15.34 -17.76
N LYS A 166 -6.37 14.97 -17.65
CA LYS A 166 -7.44 15.45 -18.53
C LYS A 166 -7.65 16.98 -18.43
N ILE A 167 -7.55 17.54 -17.23
CA ILE A 167 -7.79 18.98 -17.00
C ILE A 167 -6.59 19.83 -17.42
N PHE A 168 -5.37 19.40 -17.07
CA PHE A 168 -4.17 20.23 -17.17
C PHE A 168 -3.26 19.89 -18.36
N GLN A 169 -3.33 18.68 -18.93
CA GLN A 169 -2.53 18.29 -20.10
C GLN A 169 -3.21 18.57 -21.45
N LYS A 170 -4.32 19.27 -21.47
CA LYS A 170 -5.01 19.68 -22.73
C LYS A 170 -4.21 20.68 -23.56
N LYS A 171 -3.01 21.07 -23.15
CA LYS A 171 -2.11 22.00 -23.87
C LYS A 171 -0.73 21.35 -24.00
N GLY A 172 -0.48 20.78 -25.18
CA GLY A 172 0.78 20.30 -25.76
C GLY A 172 2.04 20.38 -24.88
N ARG A 173 2.34 19.36 -24.11
CA ARG A 173 3.66 19.18 -23.52
C ARG A 173 4.33 18.00 -24.23
N LYS A 174 5.30 18.32 -25.09
CA LYS A 174 6.31 17.34 -25.50
C LYS A 174 6.89 16.77 -24.22
N GLU A 175 6.79 15.46 -24.05
CA GLU A 175 7.43 14.76 -22.93
C GLU A 175 8.94 14.89 -23.09
N ASN A 176 9.55 15.72 -22.29
CA ASN A 176 11.00 15.70 -22.10
C ASN A 176 11.29 14.49 -21.21
N ASN A 177 11.49 13.34 -21.81
CA ASN A 177 11.94 12.14 -21.11
C ASN A 177 13.41 12.34 -20.74
N LEU A 178 13.67 12.70 -19.49
CA LEU A 178 15.00 12.63 -18.89
C LEU A 178 15.35 11.14 -18.72
N VAL A 179 16.20 10.64 -19.59
CA VAL A 179 16.73 9.29 -19.48
C VAL A 179 18.10 9.38 -18.79
N PHE A 180 18.19 8.81 -17.60
CA PHE A 180 19.45 8.59 -16.91
C PHE A 180 19.99 7.22 -17.31
N THR A 181 21.03 7.18 -18.13
CA THR A 181 21.73 5.94 -18.44
C THR A 181 23.08 5.90 -17.73
N PRO A 182 23.35 4.86 -16.92
CA PRO A 182 24.72 4.64 -16.42
C PRO A 182 25.62 4.26 -17.61
N VAL A 183 26.73 4.96 -17.76
CA VAL A 183 27.74 4.64 -18.77
C VAL A 183 29.00 4.15 -18.06
N ALA A 184 29.38 2.92 -18.35
CA ALA A 184 30.65 2.35 -17.98
C ALA A 184 31.48 2.18 -19.27
N SER A 185 32.61 2.89 -19.41
CA SER A 185 33.55 2.69 -20.50
C SER A 185 34.75 1.90 -20.00
N PRO A 186 35.06 0.70 -20.53
CA PRO A 186 36.15 -0.11 -20.07
C PRO A 186 37.49 0.25 -20.73
N VAL A 187 37.57 1.32 -21.53
CA VAL A 187 38.76 1.67 -22.30
C VAL A 187 39.55 2.77 -21.57
N ASN A 188 40.80 2.47 -21.23
CA ASN A 188 41.82 3.37 -20.65
C ASN A 188 41.41 4.18 -19.41
N GLY A 189 41.37 3.50 -18.26
CA GLY A 189 41.29 4.19 -16.97
C GLY A 189 39.89 4.36 -16.38
N GLY A 190 38.95 3.48 -16.73
CA GLY A 190 37.67 3.24 -16.04
C GLY A 190 36.91 4.48 -15.54
N TYR A 191 36.19 5.17 -16.40
CA TYR A 191 35.26 6.22 -15.97
C TYR A 191 33.89 5.64 -15.74
N TYR A 192 33.33 5.82 -14.54
CA TYR A 192 31.93 5.57 -14.21
C TYR A 192 31.23 6.91 -14.18
N GLY A 193 30.17 7.05 -14.98
CA GLY A 193 29.40 8.29 -15.07
C GLY A 193 27.93 8.01 -15.37
N PHE A 194 27.11 9.05 -15.15
CA PHE A 194 25.71 9.04 -15.60
C PHE A 194 25.58 10.03 -16.74
N THR A 195 25.04 9.59 -17.86
CA THR A 195 24.61 10.53 -18.92
C THR A 195 23.15 10.87 -18.74
N MET A 196 22.86 12.16 -18.79
CA MET A 196 21.52 12.71 -18.77
C MET A 196 21.17 13.11 -20.20
N GLY A 197 20.29 12.32 -20.84
CA GLY A 197 19.77 12.60 -22.19
C GLY A 197 18.37 13.18 -22.12
N CYS A 198 18.15 14.32 -22.81
CA CYS A 198 16.81 14.82 -23.09
C CYS A 198 16.46 14.41 -24.52
N CYS A 199 15.44 13.55 -24.71
CA CYS A 199 14.83 13.38 -26.03
C CYS A 199 13.76 14.47 -26.24
N PHE A 200 14.00 15.32 -27.22
CA PHE A 200 13.07 16.35 -27.66
C PHE A 200 12.00 15.78 -28.60
#